data_26a3b39b2b8996dd8ca24d0f25e04879
#
_entry.id   26a3b39b2b8996dd8ca24d0f25e04879
#
_cell.length_a   1.000
_cell.length_b   1.000
_cell.length_c   1.000
_cell.angle_alpha   90.00
_cell.angle_beta   90.00
_cell.angle_gamma   90.00
#
_symmetry.space_group_name_H-M   'P 1'
#
loop_
_entity.id
_entity.type
_entity.pdbx_description
1 polymer ?
#
loop_
_entity_poly.entity_id
_entity_poly.type
_entity_poly.pdbx_seq_one_letter_code
_entity_poly.pdbx_strand_id
1 'polypeptide(L)'
;RACPRLAGFLDEVRTRHPDYHARPVPAFGDPAPDLLIVGLAPGMHGANRSGRPFTGDHAGVLLYETLHRFGYASAPQSISVDDGLTLSGCRITNAVKCLPPANKPEPGEIRECNRFLTAEIAALPTHASILALGQIAHQAVLRALGLKLKDHPFVHASDYRLPGGRRLVSSYHCSRYNTQTRRLTPEMFAAVFTLIQSENRSCPSSPSSSPAR
;
A
#
# COMPACT_ATOMS: atom_id res chain seq x y z
N ARG A 1 -6.26 -0.67 23.40
CA ARG A 1 -5.64 0.28 22.41
C ARG A 1 -4.12 0.07 22.41
N ALA A 2 -3.59 -0.57 21.37
CA ALA A 2 -2.18 -0.98 21.28
C ALA A 2 -1.20 0.21 21.15
N CYS A 3 -1.64 1.33 20.56
CA CYS A 3 -0.85 2.57 20.38
C CYS A 3 -1.54 3.73 21.11
N PRO A 4 -1.24 4.01 22.39
CA PRO A 4 -1.94 5.06 23.15
C PRO A 4 -1.86 6.45 22.53
N ARG A 5 -0.69 6.88 22.01
CA ARG A 5 -0.50 8.18 21.35
C ARG A 5 -1.39 8.32 20.11
N LEU A 6 -1.41 7.32 19.22
CA LEU A 6 -2.26 7.36 18.03
C LEU A 6 -3.75 7.29 18.39
N ALA A 7 -4.11 6.49 19.40
CA ALA A 7 -5.49 6.41 19.86
C ALA A 7 -6.00 7.74 20.42
N GLY A 8 -5.21 8.39 21.28
CA GLY A 8 -5.50 9.72 21.81
C GLY A 8 -5.63 10.76 20.71
N PHE A 9 -4.70 10.77 19.76
CA PHE A 9 -4.76 11.69 18.62
C PHE A 9 -6.00 11.47 17.73
N LEU A 10 -6.40 10.23 17.50
CA LEU A 10 -7.64 9.92 16.78
C LEU A 10 -8.89 10.39 17.56
N ASP A 11 -8.90 10.31 18.89
CA ASP A 11 -9.99 10.82 19.73
C ASP A 11 -10.09 12.35 19.60
N GLU A 12 -8.96 13.08 19.63
CA GLU A 12 -8.90 14.52 19.39
C GLU A 12 -9.39 14.90 17.99
N VAL A 13 -8.96 14.15 16.96
CA VAL A 13 -9.40 14.39 15.57
C VAL A 13 -10.90 14.17 15.44
N ARG A 14 -11.45 13.14 16.07
CA ARG A 14 -12.90 12.85 16.05
C ARG A 14 -13.71 13.95 16.71
N THR A 15 -13.19 14.56 17.76
CA THR A 15 -13.84 15.71 18.41
C THR A 15 -13.83 16.93 17.51
N ARG A 16 -12.72 17.21 16.79
CA ARG A 16 -12.58 18.37 15.90
C ARG A 16 -13.28 18.21 14.55
N HIS A 17 -13.39 16.95 14.07
CA HIS A 17 -13.97 16.57 12.78
C HIS A 17 -14.89 15.36 12.96
N PRO A 18 -16.13 15.57 13.45
CA PRO A 18 -17.07 14.47 13.77
C PRO A 18 -17.47 13.64 12.55
N ASP A 19 -17.38 14.21 11.36
CA ASP A 19 -17.65 13.60 10.05
C ASP A 19 -16.50 12.75 9.49
N TYR A 20 -15.32 12.80 10.14
CA TYR A 20 -14.18 12.01 9.70
C TYR A 20 -14.29 10.57 10.22
N HIS A 21 -13.80 9.61 9.41
CA HIS A 21 -13.66 8.21 9.84
C HIS A 21 -12.87 8.10 11.16
N ALA A 22 -11.73 8.80 11.28
CA ALA A 22 -10.90 8.95 12.47
C ALA A 22 -10.73 7.65 13.29
N ARG A 23 -10.45 6.55 12.59
CA ARG A 23 -10.25 5.18 13.11
C ARG A 23 -9.10 4.52 12.36
N PRO A 24 -8.63 3.33 12.77
CA PRO A 24 -7.72 2.55 11.94
C PRO A 24 -8.32 2.33 10.54
N VAL A 25 -7.55 2.67 9.50
CA VAL A 25 -7.97 2.54 8.11
C VAL A 25 -7.69 1.11 7.64
N PRO A 26 -8.72 0.35 7.21
CA PRO A 26 -8.54 -1.01 6.72
C PRO A 26 -7.84 -1.03 5.36
N ALA A 27 -7.37 -2.21 4.96
CA ALA A 27 -6.94 -2.43 3.59
C ALA A 27 -8.14 -2.36 2.63
N PHE A 28 -7.89 -1.92 1.38
CA PHE A 28 -8.89 -1.78 0.33
C PHE A 28 -8.50 -2.53 -0.93
N GLY A 29 -9.45 -3.23 -1.53
CA GLY A 29 -9.30 -3.94 -2.80
C GLY A 29 -9.47 -5.44 -2.68
N ASP A 30 -8.90 -6.18 -3.64
CA ASP A 30 -9.06 -7.62 -3.81
C ASP A 30 -8.60 -8.40 -2.56
N PRO A 31 -9.38 -9.35 -2.03
CA PRO A 31 -8.96 -10.19 -0.91
C PRO A 31 -7.81 -11.15 -1.24
N ALA A 32 -7.66 -11.56 -2.51
CA ALA A 32 -6.59 -12.46 -2.99
C ALA A 32 -5.81 -11.79 -4.14
N PRO A 33 -5.10 -10.67 -3.89
CA PRO A 33 -4.52 -9.84 -4.92
C PRO A 33 -3.22 -10.44 -5.49
N ASP A 34 -2.93 -10.15 -6.78
CA ASP A 34 -1.62 -10.36 -7.39
C ASP A 34 -0.63 -9.27 -7.00
N LEU A 35 -1.14 -8.10 -6.55
CA LEU A 35 -0.35 -6.95 -6.14
C LEU A 35 -0.86 -6.36 -4.82
N LEU A 36 -0.02 -6.43 -3.77
CA LEU A 36 -0.22 -5.68 -2.53
C LEU A 36 0.58 -4.37 -2.56
N ILE A 37 -0.08 -3.24 -2.43
CA ILE A 37 0.57 -1.92 -2.29
C ILE A 37 0.59 -1.51 -0.82
N VAL A 38 1.78 -1.17 -0.32
CA VAL A 38 1.98 -0.78 1.08
C VAL A 38 2.44 0.67 1.14
N GLY A 39 1.59 1.55 1.70
CA GLY A 39 1.91 2.94 2.02
C GLY A 39 2.46 3.12 3.43
N LEU A 40 2.65 4.37 3.84
CA LEU A 40 3.14 4.72 5.18
C LEU A 40 2.03 4.65 6.24
N ALA A 41 1.08 5.58 6.15
CA ALA A 41 0.01 5.79 7.12
C ALA A 41 -1.10 6.66 6.51
N PRO A 42 -2.32 6.70 7.10
CA PRO A 42 -3.38 7.60 6.68
C PRO A 42 -2.99 9.07 6.82
N GLY A 43 -3.29 9.89 5.81
CA GLY A 43 -3.21 11.35 5.88
C GLY A 43 -4.47 11.95 6.52
N MET A 44 -4.34 13.10 7.20
CA MET A 44 -5.41 13.76 7.98
C MET A 44 -6.69 13.95 7.16
N HIS A 45 -6.61 14.64 6.03
CA HIS A 45 -7.76 15.01 5.19
C HIS A 45 -8.02 14.02 4.04
N GLY A 46 -7.19 12.99 3.92
CA GLY A 46 -7.31 11.90 2.95
C GLY A 46 -7.88 10.63 3.58
N ALA A 47 -7.05 9.61 3.71
CA ALA A 47 -7.47 8.28 4.18
C ALA A 47 -8.06 8.30 5.61
N ASN A 48 -7.58 9.17 6.51
CA ASN A 48 -8.17 9.31 7.84
C ASN A 48 -9.56 9.94 7.81
N ARG A 49 -9.84 10.84 6.86
CA ARG A 49 -11.18 11.40 6.65
C ARG A 49 -12.11 10.36 6.02
N SER A 50 -11.69 9.74 4.93
CA SER A 50 -12.53 8.86 4.12
C SER A 50 -12.69 7.44 4.67
N GLY A 51 -11.70 6.91 5.40
CA GLY A 51 -11.65 5.50 5.82
C GLY A 51 -11.11 4.56 4.75
N ARG A 52 -10.66 5.06 3.59
CA ARG A 52 -10.06 4.27 2.50
C ARG A 52 -8.64 4.77 2.17
N PRO A 53 -7.64 3.87 2.02
CA PRO A 53 -6.26 4.25 1.73
C PRO A 53 -6.16 5.14 0.49
N PHE A 54 -5.32 6.17 0.54
CA PHE A 54 -5.02 7.09 -0.57
C PHE A 54 -6.25 7.80 -1.17
N THR A 55 -7.37 7.84 -0.47
CA THR A 55 -8.61 8.47 -0.95
C THR A 55 -8.72 9.90 -0.47
N GLY A 56 -8.90 10.84 -1.41
CA GLY A 56 -9.06 12.27 -1.10
C GLY A 56 -7.78 12.99 -0.69
N ASP A 57 -6.60 12.43 -0.98
CA ASP A 57 -5.31 13.08 -0.76
C ASP A 57 -4.47 13.18 -2.05
N HIS A 58 -3.43 14.02 -2.02
CA HIS A 58 -2.59 14.27 -3.19
C HIS A 58 -1.87 13.00 -3.68
N ALA A 59 -1.48 12.11 -2.76
CA ALA A 59 -0.77 10.89 -3.13
C ALA A 59 -1.68 9.92 -3.89
N GLY A 60 -2.97 9.97 -3.62
CA GLY A 60 -3.99 9.16 -4.30
C GLY A 60 -4.16 9.52 -5.77
N VAL A 61 -3.95 10.77 -6.16
CA VAL A 61 -4.10 11.20 -7.56
C VAL A 61 -3.20 10.36 -8.47
N LEU A 62 -1.88 10.44 -8.27
CA LEU A 62 -0.92 9.68 -9.09
C LEU A 62 -1.11 8.17 -8.95
N LEU A 63 -1.43 7.69 -7.73
CA LEU A 63 -1.60 6.25 -7.50
C LEU A 63 -2.79 5.69 -8.27
N TYR A 64 -3.99 6.27 -8.12
CA TYR A 64 -5.19 5.73 -8.76
C TYR A 64 -5.22 5.95 -10.28
N GLU A 65 -4.68 7.07 -10.79
CA GLU A 65 -4.45 7.25 -12.23
C GLU A 65 -3.57 6.14 -12.80
N THR A 66 -2.47 5.81 -12.10
CA THR A 66 -1.57 4.73 -12.53
C THR A 66 -2.25 3.37 -12.43
N LEU A 67 -2.94 3.08 -11.33
CA LEU A 67 -3.69 1.82 -11.18
C LEU A 67 -4.72 1.62 -12.28
N HIS A 68 -5.47 2.66 -12.64
CA HIS A 68 -6.44 2.61 -13.73
C HIS A 68 -5.75 2.36 -15.07
N ARG A 69 -4.67 3.07 -15.37
CA ARG A 69 -3.87 2.89 -16.59
C ARG A 69 -3.35 1.45 -16.75
N PHE A 70 -3.00 0.80 -15.64
CA PHE A 70 -2.48 -0.58 -15.64
C PHE A 70 -3.55 -1.65 -15.40
N GLY A 71 -4.84 -1.29 -15.39
CA GLY A 71 -5.97 -2.22 -15.33
C GLY A 71 -6.29 -2.74 -13.92
N TYR A 72 -5.72 -2.15 -12.85
CA TYR A 72 -5.99 -2.53 -11.47
C TYR A 72 -7.17 -1.79 -10.84
N ALA A 73 -7.57 -0.64 -11.36
CA ALA A 73 -8.67 0.17 -10.82
C ALA A 73 -9.75 0.43 -11.86
N SER A 74 -11.02 0.42 -11.45
CA SER A 74 -12.17 0.67 -12.33
C SER A 74 -12.27 2.14 -12.78
N ALA A 75 -11.65 3.08 -12.05
CA ALA A 75 -11.63 4.51 -12.35
C ALA A 75 -10.27 5.14 -11.98
N PRO A 76 -9.89 6.27 -12.61
CA PRO A 76 -8.60 6.91 -12.37
C PRO A 76 -8.56 7.75 -11.09
N GLN A 77 -9.66 7.87 -10.35
CA GLN A 77 -9.77 8.70 -9.16
C GLN A 77 -10.45 7.94 -8.02
N SER A 78 -10.08 8.30 -6.78
CA SER A 78 -10.70 7.84 -5.56
C SER A 78 -11.07 9.04 -4.70
N ILE A 79 -12.36 9.36 -4.66
CA ILE A 79 -12.90 10.60 -4.07
C ILE A 79 -13.50 10.33 -2.69
N SER A 80 -14.32 9.28 -2.57
CA SER A 80 -14.99 8.88 -1.33
C SER A 80 -15.07 7.35 -1.24
N VAL A 81 -15.54 6.82 -0.11
CA VAL A 81 -15.76 5.35 0.04
C VAL A 81 -16.94 4.86 -0.79
N ASP A 82 -17.87 5.76 -1.13
CA ASP A 82 -19.11 5.45 -1.85
C ASP A 82 -19.06 5.82 -3.34
N ASP A 83 -17.86 6.05 -3.90
CA ASP A 83 -17.69 6.46 -5.30
C ASP A 83 -17.76 5.31 -6.31
N GLY A 84 -18.05 4.09 -5.87
CA GLY A 84 -18.14 2.90 -6.72
C GLY A 84 -16.81 2.37 -7.24
N LEU A 85 -15.67 2.95 -6.82
CA LEU A 85 -14.35 2.48 -7.21
C LEU A 85 -14.09 1.06 -6.71
N THR A 86 -13.64 0.20 -7.60
CA THR A 86 -13.20 -1.16 -7.29
C THR A 86 -11.76 -1.38 -7.74
N LEU A 87 -11.05 -2.28 -7.03
CA LEU A 87 -9.73 -2.77 -7.45
C LEU A 87 -9.83 -4.25 -7.80
N SER A 88 -9.17 -4.64 -8.89
CA SER A 88 -9.09 -6.02 -9.37
C SER A 88 -7.64 -6.48 -9.39
N GLY A 89 -7.34 -7.64 -8.79
CA GLY A 89 -5.98 -8.17 -8.68
C GLY A 89 -5.03 -7.29 -7.84
N CYS A 90 -5.55 -6.26 -7.16
CA CYS A 90 -4.78 -5.31 -6.38
C CYS A 90 -5.42 -5.01 -5.03
N ARG A 91 -4.59 -4.85 -4.00
CA ARG A 91 -4.97 -4.45 -2.65
C ARG A 91 -4.03 -3.37 -2.14
N ILE A 92 -4.58 -2.37 -1.47
CA ILE A 92 -3.82 -1.26 -0.89
C ILE A 92 -3.94 -1.29 0.63
N THR A 93 -2.81 -1.15 1.31
CA THR A 93 -2.74 -1.04 2.77
C THR A 93 -1.68 -0.03 3.20
N ASN A 94 -1.53 0.17 4.51
CA ASN A 94 -0.48 1.01 5.09
C ASN A 94 0.31 0.24 6.16
N ALA A 95 1.57 0.58 6.32
CA ALA A 95 2.44 0.06 7.38
C ALA A 95 1.92 0.43 8.79
N VAL A 96 1.31 1.62 8.92
CA VAL A 96 0.60 2.06 10.13
C VAL A 96 -0.85 2.35 9.77
N LYS A 97 -1.80 1.72 10.49
CA LYS A 97 -3.23 1.80 10.17
C LYS A 97 -3.91 3.09 10.66
N CYS A 98 -3.31 3.78 11.61
CA CYS A 98 -3.86 4.98 12.24
C CYS A 98 -3.12 6.24 11.75
N LEU A 99 -3.83 7.39 11.73
CA LEU A 99 -3.24 8.69 11.48
C LEU A 99 -2.21 9.05 12.57
N PRO A 100 -0.93 9.25 12.23
CA PRO A 100 0.04 9.77 13.19
C PRO A 100 0.08 11.30 13.19
N PRO A 101 0.35 11.97 14.34
CA PRO A 101 0.60 13.41 14.39
C PRO A 101 1.66 13.83 13.38
N ALA A 102 1.42 14.93 12.67
CA ALA A 102 2.27 15.49 11.61
C ALA A 102 2.68 14.47 10.52
N ASN A 103 1.87 13.42 10.28
CA ASN A 103 2.16 12.31 9.35
C ASN A 103 3.48 11.58 9.66
N LYS A 104 3.94 11.60 10.93
CA LYS A 104 5.18 10.98 11.38
C LYS A 104 4.90 9.92 12.45
N PRO A 105 4.78 8.65 12.07
CA PRO A 105 4.67 7.56 13.04
C PRO A 105 6.00 7.35 13.77
N GLU A 106 5.92 7.01 15.04
CA GLU A 106 7.08 6.63 15.83
C GLU A 106 7.52 5.19 15.55
N PRO A 107 8.82 4.87 15.75
CA PRO A 107 9.32 3.51 15.51
C PRO A 107 8.57 2.42 16.31
N GLY A 108 8.12 2.74 17.52
CA GLY A 108 7.31 1.84 18.35
C GLY A 108 5.95 1.53 17.72
N GLU A 109 5.30 2.53 17.14
CA GLU A 109 3.99 2.40 16.47
C GLU A 109 4.09 1.59 15.18
N ILE A 110 5.18 1.79 14.41
CA ILE A 110 5.46 0.99 13.22
C ILE A 110 5.64 -0.48 13.61
N ARG A 111 6.41 -0.77 14.69
CA ARG A 111 6.61 -2.14 15.18
C ARG A 111 5.31 -2.77 15.66
N GLU A 112 4.50 -2.04 16.44
CA GLU A 112 3.22 -2.54 16.95
C GLU A 112 2.23 -2.82 15.80
N CYS A 113 2.16 -1.93 14.81
CA CYS A 113 1.31 -2.12 13.63
C CYS A 113 1.79 -3.24 12.70
N ASN A 114 3.06 -3.59 12.75
CA ASN A 114 3.67 -4.55 11.82
C ASN A 114 3.03 -5.94 11.89
N ARG A 115 2.49 -6.36 13.04
CA ARG A 115 1.72 -7.62 13.18
C ARG A 115 0.54 -7.71 12.22
N PHE A 116 -0.14 -6.59 11.95
CA PHE A 116 -1.26 -6.57 10.99
C PHE A 116 -0.75 -6.71 9.56
N LEU A 117 0.35 -6.03 9.23
CA LEU A 117 0.99 -6.18 7.93
C LEU A 117 1.53 -7.60 7.71
N THR A 118 2.09 -8.21 8.75
CA THR A 118 2.53 -9.62 8.73
C THR A 118 1.37 -10.55 8.38
N ALA A 119 0.20 -10.38 9.02
CA ALA A 119 -0.98 -11.17 8.75
C ALA A 119 -1.51 -10.95 7.32
N GLU A 120 -1.54 -9.70 6.85
CA GLU A 120 -1.93 -9.37 5.47
C GLU A 120 -0.99 -10.01 4.44
N ILE A 121 0.34 -9.95 4.65
CA ILE A 121 1.32 -10.58 3.76
C ILE A 121 1.25 -12.11 3.82
N ALA A 122 1.01 -12.69 5.00
CA ALA A 122 0.86 -14.14 5.14
C ALA A 122 -0.34 -14.70 4.37
N ALA A 123 -1.41 -13.91 4.27
CA ALA A 123 -2.63 -14.26 3.52
C ALA A 123 -2.52 -14.09 2.00
N LEU A 124 -1.44 -13.47 1.49
CA LEU A 124 -1.26 -13.29 0.05
C LEU A 124 -1.00 -14.61 -0.68
N PRO A 125 -1.45 -14.74 -1.93
CA PRO A 125 -0.98 -15.78 -2.84
C PRO A 125 0.57 -15.79 -2.91
N THR A 126 1.16 -16.96 -3.10
CA THR A 126 2.63 -17.12 -3.13
C THR A 126 3.30 -16.36 -4.28
N HIS A 127 2.58 -16.18 -5.40
CA HIS A 127 3.05 -15.44 -6.59
C HIS A 127 2.87 -13.92 -6.48
N ALA A 128 2.15 -13.45 -5.45
CA ALA A 128 1.83 -12.02 -5.32
C ALA A 128 3.08 -11.16 -5.17
N SER A 129 3.10 -10.05 -5.89
CA SER A 129 4.10 -9.00 -5.75
C SER A 129 3.69 -8.01 -4.66
N ILE A 130 4.68 -7.44 -3.96
CA ILE A 130 4.48 -6.38 -2.97
C ILE A 130 5.14 -5.11 -3.49
N LEU A 131 4.39 -4.02 -3.62
CA LEU A 131 4.92 -2.69 -3.94
C LEU A 131 4.98 -1.84 -2.67
N ALA A 132 6.18 -1.49 -2.23
CA ALA A 132 6.39 -0.59 -1.10
C ALA A 132 6.56 0.85 -1.56
N LEU A 133 5.70 1.76 -1.08
CA LEU A 133 5.74 3.19 -1.39
C LEU A 133 6.53 3.94 -0.31
N GLY A 134 7.82 4.12 -0.55
CA GLY A 134 8.76 4.81 0.33
C GLY A 134 9.51 3.88 1.30
N GLN A 135 10.60 4.44 1.86
CA GLN A 135 11.55 3.68 2.68
C GLN A 135 10.91 3.04 3.92
N ILE A 136 9.97 3.72 4.59
CA ILE A 136 9.35 3.17 5.81
C ILE A 136 8.46 1.99 5.47
N ALA A 137 7.67 2.07 4.39
CA ALA A 137 6.85 0.95 3.92
C ALA A 137 7.71 -0.25 3.52
N HIS A 138 8.80 -0.02 2.77
CA HIS A 138 9.77 -1.04 2.41
C HIS A 138 10.35 -1.75 3.64
N GLN A 139 10.83 -0.99 4.63
CA GLN A 139 11.35 -1.55 5.88
C GLN A 139 10.29 -2.30 6.69
N ALA A 140 9.03 -1.82 6.67
CA ALA A 140 7.93 -2.50 7.35
C ALA A 140 7.62 -3.87 6.69
N VAL A 141 7.66 -3.96 5.36
CA VAL A 141 7.50 -5.22 4.63
C VAL A 141 8.63 -6.20 4.97
N LEU A 142 9.89 -5.75 4.94
CA LEU A 142 11.02 -6.61 5.30
C LEU A 142 10.93 -7.13 6.74
N ARG A 143 10.54 -6.28 7.70
CA ARG A 143 10.32 -6.70 9.09
C ARG A 143 9.17 -7.71 9.21
N ALA A 144 8.07 -7.49 8.49
CA ALA A 144 6.94 -8.43 8.47
C ALA A 144 7.34 -9.82 7.96
N LEU A 145 8.33 -9.89 7.10
CA LEU A 145 8.90 -11.11 6.53
C LEU A 145 10.10 -11.66 7.33
N GLY A 146 10.52 -11.00 8.42
CA GLY A 146 11.68 -11.40 9.21
C GLY A 146 13.02 -11.22 8.50
N LEU A 147 13.08 -10.37 7.45
CA LEU A 147 14.26 -10.17 6.61
C LEU A 147 15.14 -9.03 7.15
N LYS A 148 16.45 -9.14 6.92
CA LYS A 148 17.42 -8.13 7.33
C LYS A 148 17.40 -6.93 6.38
N LEU A 149 17.25 -5.71 6.92
CA LEU A 149 17.18 -4.47 6.14
C LEU A 149 18.46 -4.22 5.32
N LYS A 150 19.63 -4.59 5.83
CA LYS A 150 20.93 -4.40 5.17
C LYS A 150 21.08 -5.20 3.88
N ASP A 151 20.39 -6.34 3.78
CA ASP A 151 20.50 -7.25 2.63
C ASP A 151 19.56 -6.80 1.48
N HIS A 152 18.64 -5.87 1.76
CA HIS A 152 17.64 -5.35 0.83
C HIS A 152 17.55 -3.82 0.96
N PRO A 153 18.56 -3.04 0.51
CA PRO A 153 18.54 -1.59 0.63
C PRO A 153 17.39 -0.96 -0.17
N PHE A 154 16.76 0.08 0.37
CA PHE A 154 15.72 0.81 -0.33
C PHE A 154 16.31 1.63 -1.48
N VAL A 155 15.90 1.30 -2.71
CA VAL A 155 16.20 2.07 -3.93
C VAL A 155 14.90 2.17 -4.73
N HIS A 156 14.66 3.30 -5.41
CA HIS A 156 13.53 3.41 -6.33
C HIS A 156 13.67 2.42 -7.48
N ALA A 157 12.59 1.72 -7.82
CA ALA A 157 12.53 0.63 -8.79
C ALA A 157 13.42 -0.58 -8.45
N SER A 158 13.87 -0.72 -7.17
CA SER A 158 14.50 -1.97 -6.74
C SER A 158 13.48 -3.11 -6.76
N ASP A 159 13.95 -4.28 -7.12
CA ASP A 159 13.18 -5.50 -7.32
C ASP A 159 13.89 -6.67 -6.66
N TYR A 160 13.32 -7.18 -5.59
CA TYR A 160 13.89 -8.27 -4.80
C TYR A 160 13.03 -9.52 -4.89
N ARG A 161 13.64 -10.63 -5.28
CA ARG A 161 13.07 -11.97 -5.10
C ARG A 161 13.24 -12.38 -3.65
N LEU A 162 12.13 -12.64 -2.98
CA LEU A 162 12.09 -12.96 -1.55
C LEU A 162 11.92 -14.48 -1.35
N PRO A 163 12.31 -15.00 -0.17
CA PRO A 163 12.02 -16.39 0.20
C PRO A 163 10.52 -16.71 0.04
N GLY A 164 10.24 -17.92 -0.46
CA GLY A 164 8.86 -18.36 -0.71
C GLY A 164 8.24 -17.87 -2.03
N GLY A 165 9.07 -17.32 -2.94
CA GLY A 165 8.66 -16.95 -4.31
C GLY A 165 8.04 -15.56 -4.42
N ARG A 166 7.80 -14.85 -3.31
CA ARG A 166 7.26 -13.48 -3.31
C ARG A 166 8.27 -12.49 -3.87
N ARG A 167 7.77 -11.36 -4.33
CA ARG A 167 8.56 -10.28 -4.91
C ARG A 167 8.30 -8.97 -4.18
N LEU A 168 9.35 -8.22 -3.87
CA LEU A 168 9.26 -6.88 -3.29
C LEU A 168 9.82 -5.86 -4.27
N VAL A 169 8.96 -5.01 -4.79
CA VAL A 169 9.33 -3.86 -5.61
C VAL A 169 9.18 -2.59 -4.78
N SER A 170 10.07 -1.62 -4.94
CA SER A 170 10.06 -0.39 -4.18
C SER A 170 9.95 0.84 -5.07
N SER A 171 9.18 1.82 -4.63
CA SER A 171 9.09 3.13 -5.28
C SER A 171 9.29 4.25 -4.27
N TYR A 172 9.77 5.41 -4.71
CA TYR A 172 9.56 6.62 -3.94
C TYR A 172 8.06 6.81 -3.68
N HIS A 173 7.72 7.38 -2.52
CA HIS A 173 6.33 7.64 -2.18
C HIS A 173 5.73 8.71 -3.10
N CYS A 174 4.49 8.54 -3.55
CA CYS A 174 3.75 9.47 -4.43
C CYS A 174 3.23 10.72 -3.68
N SER A 175 3.94 11.16 -2.63
CA SER A 175 3.61 12.37 -1.87
C SER A 175 3.76 13.64 -2.69
N ARG A 176 3.02 14.69 -2.28
CA ARG A 176 3.13 16.03 -2.89
C ARG A 176 4.58 16.50 -2.97
N TYR A 177 5.38 16.30 -1.91
CA TYR A 177 6.78 16.69 -1.88
C TYR A 177 7.57 16.02 -3.02
N ASN A 178 7.50 14.69 -3.15
CA ASN A 178 8.26 13.96 -4.16
C ASN A 178 7.81 14.28 -5.59
N THR A 179 6.52 14.52 -5.82
CA THR A 179 6.00 14.86 -7.15
C THR A 179 6.34 16.30 -7.53
N GLN A 180 6.19 17.26 -6.62
CA GLN A 180 6.52 18.67 -6.89
C GLN A 180 8.03 18.91 -7.05
N THR A 181 8.88 18.20 -6.30
CA THR A 181 10.34 18.26 -6.45
C THR A 181 10.88 17.42 -7.61
N ARG A 182 10.01 16.75 -8.38
CA ARG A 182 10.36 15.82 -9.46
C ARG A 182 11.26 14.66 -9.01
N ARG A 183 11.31 14.37 -7.72
CA ARG A 183 11.96 13.15 -7.21
C ARG A 183 11.24 11.89 -7.68
N LEU A 184 9.93 11.99 -7.88
CA LEU A 184 9.10 10.98 -8.53
C LEU A 184 8.26 11.66 -9.61
N THR A 185 8.43 11.24 -10.86
CA THR A 185 7.57 11.67 -11.98
C THR A 185 6.52 10.60 -12.29
N PRO A 186 5.43 10.95 -13.01
CA PRO A 186 4.44 9.96 -13.47
C PRO A 186 5.07 8.84 -14.30
N GLU A 187 6.06 9.16 -15.14
CA GLU A 187 6.77 8.18 -15.99
C GLU A 187 7.61 7.22 -15.14
N MET A 188 8.35 7.73 -14.15
CA MET A 188 9.10 6.90 -13.21
C MET A 188 8.17 5.97 -12.43
N PHE A 189 7.01 6.47 -12.01
CA PHE A 189 6.04 5.67 -11.27
C PHE A 189 5.40 4.59 -12.17
N ALA A 190 5.03 4.94 -13.41
CA ALA A 190 4.51 4.00 -14.39
C ALA A 190 5.53 2.90 -14.74
N ALA A 191 6.83 3.22 -14.83
CA ALA A 191 7.88 2.24 -15.08
C ALA A 191 7.95 1.15 -13.99
N VAL A 192 7.65 1.49 -12.73
CA VAL A 192 7.56 0.51 -11.63
C VAL A 192 6.42 -0.49 -11.89
N PHE A 193 5.26 -0.04 -12.38
CA PHE A 193 4.16 -0.92 -12.71
C PHE A 193 4.43 -1.77 -13.95
N THR A 194 5.13 -1.22 -14.96
CA THR A 194 5.62 -2.01 -16.10
C THR A 194 6.54 -3.12 -15.62
N LEU A 195 7.48 -2.83 -14.72
CA LEU A 195 8.38 -3.82 -14.12
C LEU A 195 7.59 -4.92 -13.38
N ILE A 196 6.54 -4.57 -12.64
CA ILE A 196 5.69 -5.54 -11.95
C ILE A 196 4.97 -6.45 -12.95
N GLN A 197 4.36 -5.89 -14.01
CA GLN A 197 3.55 -6.67 -14.97
C GLN A 197 4.40 -7.52 -15.92
N SER A 198 5.61 -7.11 -16.29
CA SER A 198 6.46 -7.87 -17.23
C SER A 198 6.77 -9.28 -16.74
N GLU A 199 6.86 -9.45 -15.43
CA GLU A 199 7.19 -10.73 -14.81
C GLU A 199 5.95 -11.59 -14.49
N ASN A 200 4.80 -10.95 -14.20
CA ASN A 200 3.56 -11.70 -13.98
C ASN A 200 3.09 -12.43 -15.26
N ARG A 201 3.51 -11.94 -16.44
CA ARG A 201 3.25 -12.60 -17.73
C ARG A 201 4.17 -13.77 -18.01
N SER A 202 5.28 -13.88 -17.32
CA SER A 202 6.29 -14.95 -17.54
C SER A 202 5.97 -16.24 -16.79
N CYS A 203 4.92 -16.27 -15.95
CA CYS A 203 4.47 -17.47 -15.25
C CYS A 203 3.10 -17.89 -15.86
N PRO A 204 3.06 -18.81 -16.88
CA PRO A 204 1.78 -19.25 -17.41
C PRO A 204 1.05 -20.04 -16.32
N SER A 205 -0.18 -19.62 -16.02
CA SER A 205 -1.12 -20.41 -15.24
C SER A 205 -1.26 -21.80 -15.86
N SER A 206 -0.94 -22.84 -15.11
CA SER A 206 -1.16 -24.22 -15.51
C SER A 206 -2.61 -24.41 -15.93
N PRO A 207 -2.91 -25.05 -17.07
CA PRO A 207 -4.28 -25.27 -17.49
C PRO A 207 -4.99 -26.16 -16.47
N SER A 208 -6.17 -25.74 -16.03
CA SER A 208 -7.08 -26.56 -15.22
C SER A 208 -7.36 -27.86 -15.95
N SER A 209 -6.90 -28.97 -15.41
CA SER A 209 -7.29 -30.31 -15.86
C SER A 209 -8.80 -30.48 -15.58
N SER A 210 -9.62 -30.37 -16.61
CA SER A 210 -10.99 -30.87 -16.56
C SER A 210 -10.98 -32.38 -16.32
N PRO A 211 -11.78 -32.91 -15.42
CA PRO A 211 -11.95 -34.34 -15.33
C PRO A 211 -12.77 -34.82 -16.54
N ALA A 212 -12.18 -35.71 -17.34
CA ALA A 212 -12.89 -36.48 -18.34
C ALA A 212 -13.92 -37.39 -17.64
N ARG A 213 -15.07 -37.51 -18.24
CA ARG A 213 -16.19 -38.39 -17.88
C ARG A 213 -15.78 -39.86 -17.83
#